data_9dc7700990d4fb24fbc94e936fe61aa9
#
_entry.id   9dc7700990d4fb24fbc94e936fe61aa9
#
_cell.length_a   1.000
_cell.length_b   1.000
_cell.length_c   1.000
_cell.angle_alpha   90.00
_cell.angle_beta   90.00
_cell.angle_gamma   90.00
#
_symmetry.space_group_name_H-M   'P 1'
#
loop_
_entity.id
_entity.type
_entity.pdbx_description
1 polymer ?
#
loop_
_entity_poly.entity_id
_entity_poly.type
_entity_poly.pdbx_seq_one_letter_code
_entity_poly.pdbx_strand_id
1 'polypeptide(L)'
;MKIQLQKNQQGFTLIELMIVVAIIGILAAIAIPAYQNYITKARFTEVLAAADPYQTAITVCILSHGGNIAVCDNTAGNIALGSGVPANNVTATANLATVTVTAGTAAVTAVGTAAAGALTSILTPTVNAAGSVVWTQTGTCLNVGACTN
;
A
#
# COMPACT_ATOMS: atom_id res chain seq x y z
N MET A 1 -72.01 -17.28 8.35
CA MET A 1 -71.03 -18.20 8.95
C MET A 1 -69.67 -17.78 8.49
N LYS A 2 -68.89 -17.14 9.36
CA LYS A 2 -67.51 -16.66 8.99
C LYS A 2 -66.48 -17.70 9.44
N ILE A 3 -65.86 -18.37 8.49
CA ILE A 3 -64.77 -19.32 8.75
C ILE A 3 -63.51 -18.51 9.04
N GLN A 4 -63.05 -18.50 10.28
CA GLN A 4 -61.75 -17.95 10.68
C GLN A 4 -60.71 -19.03 10.38
N LEU A 5 -59.91 -18.81 9.32
CA LEU A 5 -58.71 -19.59 9.05
C LEU A 5 -57.64 -19.20 10.08
N GLN A 6 -57.43 -20.01 11.10
CA GLN A 6 -56.30 -19.89 12.00
C GLN A 6 -55.04 -20.21 11.22
N LYS A 7 -54.27 -19.20 10.91
CA LYS A 7 -52.87 -19.31 10.39
C LYS A 7 -52.03 -19.86 11.53
N ASN A 8 -51.56 -21.10 11.40
CA ASN A 8 -50.58 -21.65 12.32
C ASN A 8 -49.26 -20.82 12.17
N GLN A 9 -49.02 -19.97 13.13
CA GLN A 9 -47.70 -19.29 13.25
C GLN A 9 -46.75 -20.29 13.89
N GLN A 10 -45.88 -20.87 13.08
CA GLN A 10 -44.71 -21.63 13.55
C GLN A 10 -43.63 -20.63 13.95
N GLY A 11 -43.39 -20.48 15.24
CA GLY A 11 -42.32 -19.65 15.80
C GLY A 11 -41.04 -20.42 15.88
N PHE A 12 -39.89 -19.73 15.71
CA PHE A 12 -38.58 -20.29 15.95
C PHE A 12 -38.39 -20.59 17.45
N THR A 13 -37.70 -21.69 17.75
CA THR A 13 -37.28 -21.99 19.11
C THR A 13 -36.13 -21.11 19.54
N LEU A 14 -36.04 -20.79 20.83
CA LEU A 14 -34.96 -19.99 21.38
C LEU A 14 -33.58 -20.64 21.13
N ILE A 15 -33.53 -21.99 21.21
CA ILE A 15 -32.29 -22.73 21.00
C ILE A 15 -31.81 -22.69 19.53
N GLU A 16 -32.73 -22.72 18.55
CA GLU A 16 -32.38 -22.57 17.14
C GLU A 16 -31.71 -21.20 16.88
N LEU A 17 -32.28 -20.14 17.46
CA LEU A 17 -31.70 -18.81 17.32
C LEU A 17 -30.32 -18.71 18.01
N MET A 18 -30.15 -19.29 19.21
CA MET A 18 -28.90 -19.29 19.95
C MET A 18 -27.77 -20.00 19.18
N ILE A 19 -28.06 -21.16 18.58
CA ILE A 19 -27.06 -21.90 17.80
C ILE A 19 -26.62 -21.09 16.58
N VAL A 20 -27.56 -20.45 15.87
CA VAL A 20 -27.25 -19.66 14.67
C VAL A 20 -26.34 -18.47 15.02
N VAL A 21 -26.67 -17.71 16.06
CA VAL A 21 -25.85 -16.55 16.45
C VAL A 21 -24.48 -16.97 16.97
N ALA A 22 -24.36 -18.14 17.63
CA ALA A 22 -23.08 -18.67 18.07
C ALA A 22 -22.18 -19.04 16.88
N ILE A 23 -22.74 -19.70 15.85
CA ILE A 23 -21.98 -20.05 14.63
C ILE A 23 -21.55 -18.78 13.88
N ILE A 24 -22.45 -17.80 13.70
CA ILE A 24 -22.13 -16.53 13.06
C ILE A 24 -21.02 -15.81 13.85
N GLY A 25 -21.08 -15.81 15.18
CA GLY A 25 -20.05 -15.20 16.04
C GLY A 25 -18.66 -15.80 15.83
N ILE A 26 -18.57 -17.14 15.74
CA ILE A 26 -17.30 -17.83 15.48
C ILE A 26 -16.77 -17.50 14.08
N LEU A 27 -17.61 -17.52 13.06
CA LEU A 27 -17.22 -17.19 11.69
C LEU A 27 -16.77 -15.72 11.57
N ALA A 28 -17.51 -14.80 12.19
CA ALA A 28 -17.18 -13.37 12.19
C ALA A 28 -15.86 -13.08 12.89
N ALA A 29 -15.53 -13.79 13.98
CA ALA A 29 -14.28 -13.62 14.72
C ALA A 29 -13.04 -13.88 13.85
N ILE A 30 -13.12 -14.76 12.85
CA ILE A 30 -12.03 -15.07 11.92
C ILE A 30 -12.10 -14.17 10.67
N ALA A 31 -13.31 -13.92 10.16
CA ALA A 31 -13.49 -13.21 8.89
C ALA A 31 -13.18 -11.71 9.00
N ILE A 32 -13.52 -11.05 10.09
CA ILE A 32 -13.37 -9.59 10.23
C ILE A 32 -11.90 -9.16 10.20
N PRO A 33 -10.96 -9.74 10.99
CA PRO A 33 -9.55 -9.36 10.94
C PRO A 33 -8.93 -9.63 9.56
N ALA A 34 -9.26 -10.75 8.93
CA ALA A 34 -8.77 -11.09 7.60
C ALA A 34 -9.23 -10.07 6.54
N TYR A 35 -10.48 -9.65 6.60
CA TYR A 35 -11.05 -8.63 5.72
C TYR A 35 -10.38 -7.25 5.91
N GLN A 36 -10.13 -6.83 7.15
CA GLN A 36 -9.43 -5.58 7.45
C GLN A 36 -8.01 -5.56 6.88
N ASN A 37 -7.27 -6.67 7.02
CA ASN A 37 -5.94 -6.81 6.44
C ASN A 37 -5.97 -6.72 4.91
N TYR A 38 -6.96 -7.33 4.27
CA TYR A 38 -7.13 -7.26 2.82
C TYR A 38 -7.42 -5.83 2.34
N ILE A 39 -8.32 -5.11 3.01
CA ILE A 39 -8.61 -3.71 2.69
C ILE A 39 -7.38 -2.82 2.87
N THR A 40 -6.62 -3.02 3.94
CA THR A 40 -5.38 -2.25 4.18
C THR A 40 -4.37 -2.48 3.05
N LYS A 41 -4.16 -3.71 2.62
CA LYS A 41 -3.29 -4.04 1.47
C LYS A 41 -3.79 -3.40 0.18
N ALA A 42 -5.09 -3.48 -0.08
CA ALA A 42 -5.69 -2.86 -1.27
C ALA A 42 -5.52 -1.34 -1.29
N ARG A 43 -5.64 -0.67 -0.15
CA ARG A 43 -5.38 0.78 -0.04
C ARG A 43 -3.90 1.11 -0.20
N PHE A 44 -3.01 0.26 0.30
CA PHE A 44 -1.57 0.48 0.18
C PHE A 44 -1.06 0.34 -1.26
N THR A 45 -1.77 -0.34 -2.16
CA THR A 45 -1.39 -0.37 -3.59
C THR A 45 -1.42 1.01 -4.25
N GLU A 46 -2.29 1.93 -3.80
CA GLU A 46 -2.27 3.33 -4.24
C GLU A 46 -0.97 4.03 -3.82
N VAL A 47 -0.49 3.74 -2.62
CA VAL A 47 0.78 4.29 -2.10
C VAL A 47 1.97 3.80 -2.92
N LEU A 48 1.97 2.51 -3.32
CA LEU A 48 3.01 1.96 -4.19
C LEU A 48 2.96 2.60 -5.58
N ALA A 49 1.78 2.72 -6.17
CA ALA A 49 1.60 3.36 -7.48
C ALA A 49 2.07 4.82 -7.51
N ALA A 50 1.97 5.53 -6.37
CA ALA A 50 2.49 6.89 -6.26
C ALA A 50 4.03 6.97 -6.26
N ALA A 51 4.74 5.88 -5.96
CA ALA A 51 6.19 5.79 -6.03
C ALA A 51 6.72 5.49 -7.45
N ASP A 52 5.91 4.88 -8.32
CA ASP A 52 6.31 4.43 -9.67
C ASP A 52 6.89 5.55 -10.56
N PRO A 53 6.33 6.78 -10.61
CA PRO A 53 6.89 7.86 -11.39
C PRO A 53 8.30 8.25 -10.94
N TYR A 54 8.56 8.22 -9.64
CA TYR A 54 9.88 8.51 -9.06
C TYR A 54 10.89 7.42 -9.43
N GLN A 55 10.49 6.15 -9.28
CA GLN A 55 11.32 5.01 -9.66
C GLN A 55 11.71 5.06 -11.13
N THR A 56 10.77 5.40 -12.00
CA THR A 56 11.02 5.54 -13.45
C THR A 56 11.96 6.69 -13.74
N ALA A 57 11.73 7.88 -13.18
CA ALA A 57 12.55 9.06 -13.41
C ALA A 57 13.98 8.86 -12.89
N ILE A 58 14.13 8.27 -11.70
CA ILE A 58 15.45 7.95 -11.12
C ILE A 58 16.17 6.93 -11.98
N THR A 59 15.51 5.89 -12.46
CA THR A 59 16.12 4.89 -13.36
C THR A 59 16.65 5.54 -14.63
N VAL A 60 15.86 6.39 -15.29
CA VAL A 60 16.26 7.12 -16.49
C VAL A 60 17.45 8.03 -16.19
N CYS A 61 17.42 8.77 -15.08
CA CYS A 61 18.51 9.62 -14.65
C CYS A 61 19.81 8.83 -14.45
N ILE A 62 19.78 7.74 -13.69
CA ILE A 62 20.97 6.92 -13.41
C ILE A 62 21.59 6.41 -14.70
N LEU A 63 20.78 5.91 -15.63
CA LEU A 63 21.26 5.42 -16.92
C LEU A 63 21.85 6.54 -17.79
N SER A 64 21.26 7.73 -17.81
CA SER A 64 21.76 8.88 -18.57
C SER A 64 23.02 9.49 -17.98
N HIS A 65 23.28 9.32 -16.68
CA HIS A 65 24.49 9.82 -15.99
C HIS A 65 25.51 8.71 -15.71
N GLY A 66 25.53 7.66 -16.53
CA GLY A 66 26.57 6.62 -16.47
C GLY A 66 26.59 5.81 -15.18
N GLY A 67 25.45 5.66 -14.53
CA GLY A 67 25.33 4.89 -13.28
C GLY A 67 25.52 5.71 -12.00
N ASN A 68 25.66 7.03 -12.09
CA ASN A 68 25.85 7.89 -10.92
C ASN A 68 24.53 8.15 -10.21
N ILE A 69 24.28 7.49 -9.09
CA ILE A 69 23.08 7.63 -8.29
C ILE A 69 23.02 8.98 -7.57
N ALA A 70 24.16 9.52 -7.15
CA ALA A 70 24.21 10.71 -6.29
C ALA A 70 23.68 12.00 -6.94
N VAL A 71 23.57 12.04 -8.27
CA VAL A 71 23.02 13.17 -9.03
C VAL A 71 21.56 12.96 -9.43
N CYS A 72 20.97 11.83 -9.06
CA CYS A 72 19.62 11.41 -9.48
C CYS A 72 18.60 11.51 -8.36
N ASP A 73 18.70 12.54 -7.55
CA ASP A 73 17.69 12.89 -6.56
C ASP A 73 16.98 14.20 -6.94
N ASN A 74 16.07 14.64 -6.10
CA ASN A 74 15.29 15.85 -6.30
C ASN A 74 15.82 17.07 -5.52
N THR A 75 17.10 17.09 -5.16
CA THR A 75 17.72 18.30 -4.61
C THR A 75 17.81 19.40 -5.67
N ALA A 76 17.80 20.66 -5.23
CA ALA A 76 17.83 21.80 -6.14
C ALA A 76 19.03 21.75 -7.11
N GLY A 77 20.19 21.28 -6.65
CA GLY A 77 21.40 21.11 -7.48
C GLY A 77 21.21 20.06 -8.57
N ASN A 78 20.62 18.93 -8.25
CA ASN A 78 20.41 17.82 -9.18
C ASN A 78 19.25 18.09 -10.15
N ILE A 79 18.20 18.79 -9.72
CA ILE A 79 17.15 19.28 -10.63
C ILE A 79 17.75 20.24 -11.67
N ALA A 80 18.65 21.15 -11.28
CA ALA A 80 19.35 22.05 -12.19
C ALA A 80 20.26 21.31 -13.18
N LEU A 81 20.79 20.14 -12.83
CA LEU A 81 21.56 19.27 -13.72
C LEU A 81 20.69 18.40 -14.64
N GLY A 82 19.37 18.52 -14.55
CA GLY A 82 18.44 17.78 -15.41
C GLY A 82 18.19 16.35 -14.93
N SER A 83 18.16 16.11 -13.60
CA SER A 83 17.85 14.79 -13.04
C SER A 83 16.50 14.26 -13.49
N GLY A 84 15.55 15.15 -13.81
CA GLY A 84 14.18 14.79 -14.20
C GLY A 84 13.35 14.14 -13.09
N VAL A 85 13.92 14.00 -11.89
CA VAL A 85 13.24 13.41 -10.74
C VAL A 85 12.21 14.41 -10.19
N PRO A 86 10.94 14.03 -10.05
CA PRO A 86 9.92 14.93 -9.51
C PRO A 86 10.31 15.46 -8.13
N ALA A 87 9.92 16.69 -7.84
CA ALA A 87 10.03 17.23 -6.49
C ALA A 87 9.31 16.33 -5.50
N ASN A 88 9.80 16.28 -4.26
CA ASN A 88 9.09 15.61 -3.18
C ASN A 88 7.67 16.13 -3.15
N ASN A 89 6.76 15.34 -3.66
CA ASN A 89 5.39 15.76 -3.71
C ASN A 89 4.59 15.07 -2.66
N VAL A 90 3.78 15.89 -2.07
CA VAL A 90 2.86 15.44 -1.09
C VAL A 90 1.52 16.09 -1.31
N THR A 91 0.91 15.75 -2.43
CA THR A 91 -0.53 15.86 -2.46
C THR A 91 -1.07 14.64 -1.72
N ALA A 92 -1.20 14.78 -0.41
CA ALA A 92 -1.76 13.72 0.41
C ALA A 92 -3.14 13.33 -0.14
N THR A 93 -3.34 12.03 -0.38
CA THR A 93 -4.65 11.47 -0.71
C THR A 93 -5.26 10.81 0.53
N ALA A 94 -6.42 10.19 0.39
CA ALA A 94 -7.01 9.43 1.48
C ALA A 94 -6.08 8.31 1.99
N ASN A 95 -5.25 7.72 1.11
CA ASN A 95 -4.40 6.58 1.43
C ASN A 95 -2.91 6.90 1.44
N LEU A 96 -2.46 7.91 0.66
CA LEU A 96 -1.06 8.35 0.58
C LEU A 96 -0.82 9.53 1.52
N ALA A 97 0.17 9.42 2.40
CA ALA A 97 0.63 10.53 3.23
C ALA A 97 1.76 11.31 2.54
N THR A 98 2.84 10.63 2.14
CA THR A 98 4.01 11.27 1.52
C THR A 98 4.74 10.35 0.54
N VAL A 99 5.38 10.95 -0.48
CA VAL A 99 6.47 10.33 -1.24
C VAL A 99 7.67 11.26 -1.18
N THR A 100 8.80 10.76 -0.74
CA THR A 100 10.04 11.53 -0.62
C THR A 100 11.19 10.78 -1.27
N VAL A 101 12.15 11.53 -1.81
CA VAL A 101 13.41 10.99 -2.35
C VAL A 101 14.55 11.41 -1.43
N THR A 102 15.37 10.47 -1.01
CA THR A 102 16.51 10.73 -0.13
C THR A 102 17.69 11.25 -0.96
N ALA A 103 18.24 12.37 -0.56
CA ALA A 103 19.39 12.97 -1.20
C ALA A 103 20.61 12.03 -1.19
N GLY A 104 21.34 11.99 -2.30
CA GLY A 104 22.57 11.23 -2.49
C GLY A 104 22.38 9.72 -2.69
N THR A 105 21.29 9.14 -2.23
CA THR A 105 20.99 7.70 -2.40
C THR A 105 19.86 7.45 -3.40
N ALA A 106 19.11 8.49 -3.76
CA ALA A 106 17.93 8.43 -4.59
C ALA A 106 16.90 7.38 -4.13
N ALA A 107 16.90 7.03 -2.84
CA ALA A 107 15.94 6.10 -2.27
C ALA A 107 14.56 6.76 -2.18
N VAL A 108 13.55 6.11 -2.73
CA VAL A 108 12.16 6.57 -2.72
C VAL A 108 11.44 6.00 -1.52
N THR A 109 10.95 6.86 -0.63
CA THR A 109 10.16 6.47 0.52
C THR A 109 8.71 6.91 0.33
N ALA A 110 7.80 5.95 0.23
CA ALA A 110 6.37 6.19 0.19
C ALA A 110 5.72 5.77 1.53
N VAL A 111 4.91 6.65 2.08
CA VAL A 111 4.26 6.47 3.38
C VAL A 111 2.74 6.53 3.20
N GLY A 112 2.06 5.49 3.68
CA GLY A 112 0.60 5.45 3.72
C GLY A 112 0.02 6.21 4.91
N THR A 113 -1.22 6.68 4.77
CA THR A 113 -2.00 7.22 5.88
C THR A 113 -2.43 6.12 6.85
N ALA A 114 -3.05 6.49 7.97
CA ALA A 114 -3.67 5.53 8.88
C ALA A 114 -4.71 4.63 8.18
N ALA A 115 -5.42 5.14 7.16
CA ALA A 115 -6.37 4.37 6.35
C ALA A 115 -5.70 3.24 5.54
N ALA A 116 -4.43 3.43 5.15
CA ALA A 116 -3.58 2.43 4.49
C ALA A 116 -2.66 1.71 5.49
N GLY A 117 -3.00 1.71 6.80
CA GLY A 117 -2.27 1.03 7.86
C GLY A 117 -0.99 1.73 8.31
N ALA A 118 -0.76 3.00 7.94
CA ALA A 118 0.48 3.75 8.20
C ALA A 118 1.75 2.98 7.78
N LEU A 119 1.64 2.17 6.72
CA LEU A 119 2.73 1.35 6.20
C LEU A 119 3.72 2.21 5.40
N THR A 120 4.96 1.75 5.34
CA THR A 120 6.03 2.38 4.57
C THR A 120 6.57 1.43 3.52
N SER A 121 6.91 1.96 2.36
CA SER A 121 7.68 1.30 1.31
C SER A 121 8.91 2.15 1.00
N ILE A 122 10.08 1.54 1.02
CA ILE A 122 11.35 2.19 0.69
C ILE A 122 11.98 1.43 -0.47
N LEU A 123 12.11 2.09 -1.61
CA LEU A 123 12.71 1.56 -2.82
C LEU A 123 14.11 2.16 -2.94
N THR A 124 15.13 1.33 -2.88
CA THR A 124 16.55 1.76 -2.96
C THR A 124 17.16 1.28 -4.28
N PRO A 125 17.63 2.19 -5.16
CA PRO A 125 18.30 1.82 -6.39
C PRO A 125 19.75 1.41 -6.12
N THR A 126 20.21 0.41 -6.86
CA THR A 126 21.62 0.01 -6.94
C THR A 126 21.98 -0.24 -8.39
N VAL A 127 23.22 0.03 -8.78
CA VAL A 127 23.72 -0.28 -10.12
C VAL A 127 24.59 -1.54 -10.03
N ASN A 128 24.23 -2.57 -10.78
CA ASN A 128 25.00 -3.80 -10.81
C ASN A 128 26.22 -3.68 -11.73
N ALA A 129 27.09 -4.68 -11.73
CA ALA A 129 28.32 -4.69 -12.56
C ALA A 129 28.04 -4.65 -14.08
N ALA A 130 26.82 -5.01 -14.50
CA ALA A 130 26.39 -4.92 -15.90
C ALA A 130 25.83 -3.54 -16.29
N GLY A 131 25.81 -2.57 -15.36
CA GLY A 131 25.28 -1.22 -15.59
C GLY A 131 23.74 -1.13 -15.49
N SER A 132 23.07 -2.18 -15.08
CA SER A 132 21.62 -2.17 -14.90
C SER A 132 21.23 -1.67 -13.52
N VAL A 133 20.14 -0.91 -13.44
CA VAL A 133 19.57 -0.46 -12.16
C VAL A 133 18.70 -1.58 -11.57
N VAL A 134 19.03 -1.96 -10.34
CA VAL A 134 18.27 -2.95 -9.56
C VAL A 134 17.64 -2.24 -8.37
N TRP A 135 16.36 -2.49 -8.14
CA TRP A 135 15.62 -1.90 -7.05
C TRP A 135 15.41 -2.93 -5.94
N THR A 136 15.73 -2.56 -4.71
CA THR A 136 15.45 -3.35 -3.52
C THR A 136 14.35 -2.67 -2.73
N GLN A 137 13.31 -3.39 -2.42
CA GLN A 137 12.20 -2.89 -1.63
C GLN A 137 12.33 -3.31 -0.16
N THR A 138 12.19 -2.35 0.74
CA THR A 138 12.17 -2.54 2.19
C THR A 138 11.02 -1.75 2.81
N GLY A 139 10.83 -1.88 4.12
CA GLY A 139 9.79 -1.13 4.83
C GLY A 139 8.78 -2.02 5.55
N THR A 140 7.86 -1.39 6.27
CA THR A 140 6.86 -2.10 7.08
C THR A 140 5.80 -2.83 6.24
N CYS A 141 5.67 -2.47 4.96
CA CYS A 141 4.76 -3.15 4.02
C CYS A 141 5.12 -4.63 3.82
N LEU A 142 6.40 -5.01 3.92
CA LEU A 142 6.84 -6.41 3.82
C LEU A 142 6.31 -7.25 4.98
N ASN A 143 6.28 -6.71 6.20
CA ASN A 143 5.87 -7.42 7.41
C ASN A 143 4.42 -7.90 7.36
N VAL A 144 3.58 -7.19 6.62
CA VAL A 144 2.16 -7.50 6.46
C VAL A 144 1.83 -8.09 5.08
N GLY A 145 2.84 -8.28 4.23
CA GLY A 145 2.69 -8.78 2.86
C GLY A 145 1.87 -7.84 1.98
N ALA A 146 2.00 -6.53 2.17
CA ALA A 146 1.38 -5.51 1.34
C ALA A 146 2.27 -5.09 0.17
N CYS A 147 3.54 -5.49 0.18
CA CYS A 147 4.51 -5.37 -0.91
C CYS A 147 5.41 -6.61 -0.94
N THR A 148 6.19 -6.77 -2.01
CA THR A 148 7.12 -7.89 -2.22
C THR A 148 8.51 -7.36 -2.51
N ASN A 149 9.54 -8.07 -2.06
CA ASN A 149 10.94 -7.74 -2.36
C ASN A 149 11.36 -8.36 -3.67
#